data_3bcf82fb056efc16922e0aa14c780028
#
_entry.id   3bcf82fb056efc16922e0aa14c780028
#
_cell.length_a   1.000
_cell.length_b   1.000
_cell.length_c   1.000
_cell.angle_alpha   90.00
_cell.angle_beta   90.00
_cell.angle_gamma   90.00
#
_symmetry.space_group_name_H-M   'P 1'
#
loop_
_entity.id
_entity.type
_entity.pdbx_description
1 polymer ?
#
loop_
_entity_poly.entity_id
_entity_poly.type
_entity_poly.pdbx_seq_one_letter_code
_entity_poly.pdbx_strand_id
1 'polypeptide(L)' 'MVDSLTLYDALFHKVKLTETDGTVHIETADLYESEYDSGYDEAIIGLTNGYYYKEHEISSIEILD' A
#
# COMPACT_ATOMS: atom_id res chain seq x y z
N MET A 1 -4.94 -9.11 -4.46
CA MET A 1 -4.66 -7.78 -5.04
C MET A 1 -5.66 -6.76 -4.52
N VAL A 2 -5.20 -5.60 -4.17
CA VAL A 2 -6.03 -4.47 -3.74
C VAL A 2 -6.18 -3.47 -4.88
N ASP A 3 -7.18 -2.60 -4.80
CA ASP A 3 -7.35 -1.56 -5.83
C ASP A 3 -6.75 -0.22 -5.36
N SER A 4 -6.66 0.72 -6.31
CA SER A 4 -6.07 2.03 -6.07
C SER A 4 -6.81 2.82 -4.98
N LEU A 5 -8.13 2.72 -4.94
CA LEU A 5 -8.93 3.46 -3.97
C LEU A 5 -8.67 2.97 -2.54
N THR A 6 -8.51 1.66 -2.38
CA THR A 6 -8.18 1.07 -1.08
C THR A 6 -6.84 1.61 -0.58
N LEU A 7 -5.85 1.71 -1.46
CA LEU A 7 -4.55 2.27 -1.09
C LEU A 7 -4.64 3.75 -0.75
N TYR A 8 -5.42 4.50 -1.52
CA TYR A 8 -5.61 5.92 -1.25
C TYR A 8 -6.25 6.13 0.13
N ASP A 9 -7.25 5.32 0.48
CA ASP A 9 -7.92 5.42 1.77
C ASP A 9 -6.99 5.11 2.94
N ALA A 10 -5.97 4.31 2.71
CA ALA A 10 -5.00 3.93 3.74
C ALA A 10 -3.96 5.01 4.03
N LEU A 11 -3.85 6.03 3.16
CA LEU A 11 -2.82 7.06 3.29
C LEU A 11 -2.95 7.78 4.63
N PHE A 12 -1.82 7.93 5.32
CA PHE A 12 -1.67 8.56 6.63
C PHE A 12 -2.27 7.77 7.80
N HIS A 13 -2.68 6.52 7.55
CA HIS A 13 -3.17 5.63 8.60
C HIS A 13 -2.13 4.57 8.95
N LYS A 14 -2.19 4.07 10.18
CA LYS A 14 -1.45 2.88 10.55
C LYS A 14 -2.16 1.69 9.92
N VAL A 15 -1.42 0.85 9.24
CA VAL A 15 -1.98 -0.25 8.46
C VAL A 15 -1.28 -1.57 8.75
N LYS A 16 -1.99 -2.66 8.48
CA LYS A 16 -1.43 -3.99 8.37
C LYS A 16 -1.47 -4.35 6.89
N LEU A 17 -0.32 -4.38 6.26
CA LEU A 17 -0.18 -4.73 4.85
C LEU A 17 0.35 -6.15 4.74
N THR A 18 -0.37 -6.99 4.00
CA THR A 18 0.05 -8.37 3.75
C THR A 18 0.44 -8.48 2.28
N GLU A 19 1.68 -8.91 2.02
CA GLU A 19 2.14 -9.15 0.66
C GLU A 19 1.59 -10.46 0.13
N THR A 20 1.67 -10.63 -1.19
CA THR A 20 1.17 -11.86 -1.84
C THR A 20 1.91 -13.12 -1.41
N ASP A 21 3.14 -12.96 -0.91
CA ASP A 21 3.93 -14.10 -0.37
C ASP A 21 3.63 -14.39 1.10
N GLY A 22 2.72 -13.63 1.73
CA GLY A 22 2.32 -13.81 3.12
C GLY A 22 3.07 -12.95 4.12
N THR A 23 4.07 -12.19 3.68
CA THR A 23 4.81 -11.30 4.59
C THR A 23 3.91 -10.17 5.07
N VAL A 24 3.96 -9.88 6.37
CA VAL A 24 3.11 -8.87 7.00
C VAL A 24 3.93 -7.71 7.51
N HIS A 25 3.46 -6.49 7.23
CA HIS A 25 4.07 -5.25 7.71
C HIS A 25 3.03 -4.44 8.46
N ILE A 26 3.38 -3.96 9.65
CA ILE A 26 2.53 -3.06 10.43
C ILE A 26 3.27 -1.74 10.55
N GLU A 27 2.86 -0.77 9.75
CA GLU A 27 3.52 0.52 9.62
C GLU A 27 2.49 1.59 9.25
N THR A 28 2.90 2.84 9.26
CA THR A 28 2.04 3.93 8.78
C THR A 28 2.29 4.13 7.28
N ALA A 29 1.20 4.31 6.53
CA ALA A 29 1.30 4.64 5.10
C ALA A 29 1.55 6.14 4.99
N ASP A 30 2.68 6.52 4.40
CA ASP A 30 3.08 7.92 4.30
C ASP A 30 3.22 8.42 2.87
N LEU A 31 2.95 7.56 1.88
CA LEU A 31 3.01 7.96 0.48
C LEU A 31 2.02 7.15 -0.33
N TYR A 32 1.35 7.83 -1.25
CA TYR A 32 0.48 7.21 -2.24
C TYR A 32 0.74 7.88 -3.58
N GLU A 33 0.88 7.08 -4.63
CA GLU A 33 0.89 7.59 -6.00
C GLU A 33 -0.11 6.80 -6.81
N SER A 34 -0.89 7.53 -7.63
CA SER A 34 -1.88 6.89 -8.49
C SER A 34 -1.19 6.15 -9.64
N GLU A 35 -1.96 5.34 -10.34
CA GLU A 35 -1.48 4.64 -11.52
C GLU A 35 -0.95 5.59 -12.60
N TYR A 36 -1.42 6.83 -12.61
CA TYR A 36 -1.00 7.85 -13.59
C TYR A 36 0.33 8.50 -13.22
N ASP A 37 0.65 8.54 -11.93
CA ASP A 37 1.84 9.24 -11.42
C ASP A 37 2.98 8.31 -11.05
N SER A 38 2.69 7.04 -10.78
CA SER A 38 3.69 6.09 -10.26
C SER A 38 4.73 5.67 -11.30
N GLY A 39 4.37 5.68 -12.58
CA GLY A 39 5.21 5.16 -13.64
C GLY A 39 5.12 3.66 -13.87
N TYR A 40 4.22 2.97 -13.15
CA TYR A 40 4.10 1.50 -13.19
C TYR A 40 2.76 1.02 -13.74
N ASP A 41 1.90 1.91 -14.20
CA ASP A 41 0.54 1.59 -14.64
C ASP A 41 -0.34 1.01 -13.53
N GLU A 42 0.06 1.15 -12.27
CA GLU A 42 -0.71 0.77 -11.10
C GLU A 42 -0.34 1.68 -9.94
N ALA A 43 -1.23 1.81 -8.96
CA ALA A 43 -0.96 2.65 -7.80
C ALA A 43 0.10 2.01 -6.91
N ILE A 44 0.81 2.85 -6.17
CA ILE A 44 1.77 2.40 -5.17
C ILE A 44 1.44 3.03 -3.82
N ILE A 45 1.84 2.34 -2.76
CA ILE A 45 1.78 2.86 -1.40
C ILE A 45 3.15 2.70 -0.76
N GLY A 46 3.60 3.74 -0.08
CA GLY A 46 4.85 3.72 0.67
C GLY A 46 4.58 3.67 2.16
N LEU A 47 5.39 2.92 2.87
CA LEU A 47 5.29 2.77 4.32
C LEU A 47 6.46 3.43 5.02
N THR A 48 6.29 3.71 6.30
CA THR A 48 7.33 4.35 7.12
C THR A 48 8.58 3.50 7.30
N ASN A 49 8.52 2.22 6.93
CA ASN A 49 9.72 1.36 6.89
C ASN A 49 10.62 1.64 5.69
N GLY A 50 10.21 2.54 4.77
CA GLY A 50 11.01 2.91 3.60
C GLY A 50 10.73 2.08 2.35
N TYR A 51 9.81 1.12 2.41
CA TYR A 51 9.47 0.30 1.25
C TYR A 51 8.22 0.81 0.55
N TYR A 52 8.15 0.51 -0.74
CA TYR A 52 6.99 0.83 -1.58
C TYR A 52 6.42 -0.47 -2.13
N TYR A 53 5.08 -0.52 -2.24
CA TYR A 53 4.38 -1.70 -2.72
C TYR A 53 3.41 -1.32 -3.82
N LYS A 54 3.42 -2.07 -4.91
CA LYS A 54 2.48 -1.91 -6.01
C LYS A 54 1.22 -2.73 -5.72
N GLU A 55 0.10 -2.35 -6.35
CA GLU A 55 -1.16 -3.05 -6.13
C GLU A 55 -1.04 -4.57 -6.22
N HIS A 56 -0.35 -5.07 -7.27
CA HIS A 56 -0.26 -6.52 -7.49
C HIS A 56 0.60 -7.24 -6.44
N GLU A 57 1.41 -6.50 -5.70
CA GLU A 57 2.28 -7.09 -4.66
C GLU A 57 1.56 -7.23 -3.33
N ILE A 58 0.35 -6.67 -3.21
CA ILE A 58 -0.39 -6.62 -1.95
C ILE A 58 -1.57 -7.57 -2.02
N SER A 59 -1.62 -8.50 -1.06
CA SER A 59 -2.76 -9.40 -0.88
C SER A 59 -3.90 -8.68 -0.16
N SER A 60 -3.59 -7.94 0.91
CA SER A 60 -4.60 -7.20 1.66
C SER A 60 -3.94 -6.05 2.42
N ILE A 61 -4.75 -5.03 2.73
CA ILE A 61 -4.33 -3.94 3.58
C ILE A 61 -5.48 -3.60 4.52
N GLU A 62 -5.19 -3.48 5.80
CA GLU A 62 -6.18 -3.21 6.84
C GLU A 62 -5.78 -1.95 7.59
N ILE A 63 -6.72 -1.02 7.75
CA ILE A 63 -6.50 0.21 8.53
C ILE A 63 -6.69 -0.13 10.01
N LEU A 64 -5.69 0.17 10.84
CA LEU A 64 -5.67 -0.22 12.25
C LEU A 64 -6.04 0.91 13.22
N ASP A 65 -6.05 2.17 12.76
CA ASP A 65 -6.33 3.31 13.65
C ASP A 65 -7.65 4.02 13.35
#